data_b079d2664c7067be43390b196ca7848e
#
_entry.id   b079d2664c7067be43390b196ca7848e
#
_cell.length_a   1.000
_cell.length_b   1.000
_cell.length_c   1.000
_cell.angle_alpha   90.00
_cell.angle_beta   90.00
_cell.angle_gamma   90.00
#
_symmetry.space_group_name_H-M   'P 1'
#
loop_
_entity.id
_entity.type
_entity.pdbx_description
1 polymer ?
#
loop_
_entity_poly.entity_id
_entity_poly.type
_entity_poly.pdbx_seq_one_letter_code
_entity_poly.pdbx_strand_id
1 'polypeptide(L)'
;MTKKTLSKHLAGIEKQFAQDNPALREAVKVLQELDQIEYDLGLIDDEDTTATKTTWWPIISIIGGNTQAASRFIQEYIDIHQARMGAQTTRHKFAVMQYCTPNNDVILPGTALDADHRLPFHSISKEIDRASPGSSQQINAFIELKTISNDRLKDKLFIQLPHLTENTVPKPVFNLLAKHTIDISDLVLVFADSFNVEPEAIEEIIRTIVEQQDSNKFVYIIDQPPSNKLDVSPWQRKLDDLGIKTTDFIGLSSQISLFDPVNAPSISILNQRINKIGLYRNYRIMNTLEKNIRDITEVFIPEIVEATVLWKERSTFSSLLILGFIATLMLFAEIQIGFFAMLFDPIIGPLFLVALTGFMIPVHIGISKLQAKLIIGRLNDRQKELNIMENLSGVFEKSLTSMRMLLPSTTPVGWNKEMKARLNKLTVLSRELVLSMNDRVQVYGNESPSPATPSVNSFIPSETPAAVSPPPPSPVISPTPSVTPAPEPAPAASVTPTTSRSRLFPIRPPENNTDNTPR
;
A
#
# COMPACT_ATOMS: atom_id res chain seq x y z
N MET A 1 20.14 21.43 -19.27
CA MET A 1 19.45 20.46 -18.39
C MET A 1 20.54 19.67 -17.68
N THR A 2 20.56 19.73 -16.37
CA THR A 2 21.42 18.89 -15.53
C THR A 2 20.82 17.47 -15.50
N LYS A 3 21.64 16.45 -15.72
CA LYS A 3 21.16 15.07 -15.66
C LYS A 3 20.91 14.72 -14.20
N LYS A 4 19.71 14.23 -13.90
CA LYS A 4 19.35 13.74 -12.56
C LYS A 4 20.22 12.52 -12.20
N THR A 5 20.66 12.45 -10.95
CA THR A 5 21.38 11.27 -10.46
C THR A 5 20.41 10.10 -10.33
N LEU A 6 20.81 8.90 -10.80
CA LEU A 6 20.00 7.71 -10.63
C LEU A 6 19.81 7.41 -9.15
N SER A 7 18.58 7.41 -8.66
CA SER A 7 18.31 7.14 -7.24
C SER A 7 18.77 5.72 -6.87
N LYS A 8 19.33 5.56 -5.66
CA LYS A 8 19.78 4.24 -5.16
C LYS A 8 18.65 3.22 -5.16
N HIS A 9 17.43 3.69 -4.93
CA HIS A 9 16.23 2.86 -4.97
C HIS A 9 15.98 2.29 -6.36
N LEU A 10 15.94 3.15 -7.38
CA LEU A 10 15.67 2.73 -8.75
C LEU A 10 16.78 1.81 -9.29
N ALA A 11 18.05 2.10 -8.96
CA ALA A 11 19.19 1.22 -9.27
C ALA A 11 19.06 -0.15 -8.58
N GLY A 12 18.57 -0.20 -7.34
CA GLY A 12 18.30 -1.43 -6.62
C GLY A 12 17.20 -2.27 -7.29
N ILE A 13 16.10 -1.63 -7.68
CA ILE A 13 15.00 -2.27 -8.43
C ILE A 13 15.50 -2.82 -9.77
N GLU A 14 16.23 -2.01 -10.53
CA GLU A 14 16.78 -2.43 -11.83
C GLU A 14 17.64 -3.68 -11.67
N LYS A 15 18.54 -3.71 -10.69
CA LYS A 15 19.42 -4.85 -10.44
C LYS A 15 18.62 -6.10 -10.05
N GLN A 16 17.57 -5.96 -9.25
CA GLN A 16 16.78 -7.06 -8.73
C GLN A 16 15.89 -7.70 -9.80
N PHE A 17 15.20 -6.86 -10.61
CA PHE A 17 14.26 -7.36 -11.61
C PHE A 17 14.86 -7.55 -13.01
N ALA A 18 16.13 -7.15 -13.22
CA ALA A 18 16.78 -7.23 -14.52
C ALA A 18 16.86 -8.65 -15.12
N GLN A 19 16.93 -9.68 -14.27
CA GLN A 19 17.06 -11.08 -14.69
C GLN A 19 15.71 -11.78 -14.82
N ASP A 20 14.74 -11.45 -13.98
CA ASP A 20 13.53 -12.25 -13.80
C ASP A 20 12.33 -11.71 -14.59
N ASN A 21 12.29 -10.40 -14.85
CA ASN A 21 11.12 -9.79 -15.49
C ASN A 21 11.48 -8.67 -16.48
N PRO A 22 11.59 -8.98 -17.79
CA PRO A 22 11.98 -8.00 -18.80
C PRO A 22 10.96 -6.84 -18.96
N ALA A 23 9.66 -7.05 -18.64
CA ALA A 23 8.68 -5.97 -18.70
C ALA A 23 8.93 -4.94 -17.60
N LEU A 24 9.26 -5.37 -16.40
CA LEU A 24 9.62 -4.48 -15.30
C LEU A 24 10.93 -3.73 -15.56
N ARG A 25 11.88 -4.36 -16.26
CA ARG A 25 13.12 -3.69 -16.65
C ARG A 25 12.87 -2.51 -17.60
N GLU A 26 11.98 -2.67 -18.57
CA GLU A 26 11.60 -1.55 -19.44
C GLU A 26 10.80 -0.48 -18.68
N ALA A 27 9.93 -0.88 -17.74
CA ALA A 27 9.23 0.05 -16.87
C ALA A 27 10.17 0.93 -16.03
N VAL A 28 11.28 0.35 -15.55
CA VAL A 28 12.31 1.10 -14.81
C VAL A 28 12.92 2.20 -15.70
N LYS A 29 13.17 1.93 -16.99
CA LYS A 29 13.69 2.96 -17.91
C LYS A 29 12.70 4.09 -18.14
N VAL A 30 11.40 3.76 -18.28
CA VAL A 30 10.35 4.78 -18.41
C VAL A 30 10.24 5.62 -17.14
N LEU A 31 10.37 5.01 -15.95
CA LEU A 31 10.43 5.73 -14.68
C LEU A 31 11.66 6.64 -14.56
N GLN A 32 12.83 6.21 -15.03
CA GLN A 32 14.04 7.05 -15.05
C GLN A 32 13.82 8.32 -15.89
N GLU A 33 13.18 8.18 -17.05
CA GLU A 33 12.87 9.33 -17.90
C GLU A 33 11.76 10.21 -17.28
N LEU A 34 10.78 9.62 -16.59
CA LEU A 34 9.76 10.35 -15.83
C LEU A 34 10.39 11.15 -14.68
N ASP A 35 11.25 10.52 -13.89
CA ASP A 35 12.01 11.17 -12.82
C ASP A 35 12.85 12.34 -13.36
N GLN A 36 13.45 12.19 -14.55
CA GLN A 36 14.19 13.28 -15.20
C GLN A 36 13.26 14.45 -15.57
N ILE A 37 12.06 14.18 -16.07
CA ILE A 37 11.06 15.19 -16.42
C ILE A 37 10.60 15.92 -15.14
N GLU A 38 10.27 15.20 -14.10
CA GLU A 38 9.84 15.77 -12.83
C GLU A 38 10.93 16.63 -12.17
N TYR A 39 12.18 16.16 -12.23
CA TYR A 39 13.33 16.93 -11.76
C TYR A 39 13.56 18.21 -12.59
N ASP A 40 13.49 18.13 -13.92
CA ASP A 40 13.63 19.29 -14.81
C ASP A 40 12.57 20.35 -14.51
N LEU A 41 11.34 19.92 -14.23
CA LEU A 41 10.24 20.79 -13.81
C LEU A 41 10.44 21.32 -12.38
N GLY A 42 11.08 20.56 -11.48
CA GLY A 42 11.26 20.86 -10.06
C GLY A 42 10.17 20.31 -9.17
N LEU A 43 9.49 19.26 -9.64
CA LEU A 43 8.49 18.51 -8.88
C LEU A 43 9.13 17.60 -7.84
N ILE A 44 10.32 17.07 -8.13
CA ILE A 44 11.09 16.20 -7.22
C ILE A 44 12.54 16.72 -7.09
N ASP A 45 13.19 16.35 -5.99
CA ASP A 45 14.60 16.62 -5.75
C ASP A 45 15.51 15.55 -6.37
N ASP A 46 16.84 15.76 -6.36
CA ASP A 46 17.81 14.87 -6.99
C ASP A 46 17.79 13.45 -6.38
N GLU A 47 17.52 13.33 -5.08
CA GLU A 47 17.52 12.07 -4.34
C GLU A 47 16.17 11.33 -4.45
N ASP A 48 15.09 12.03 -4.77
CA ASP A 48 13.73 11.46 -4.83
C ASP A 48 13.48 10.69 -6.11
N THR A 49 12.52 9.79 -6.08
CA THR A 49 12.06 9.04 -7.25
C THR A 49 10.57 8.70 -7.16
N THR A 50 9.88 8.79 -8.27
CA THR A 50 8.48 8.39 -8.42
C THR A 50 8.27 6.88 -8.19
N ALA A 51 9.32 6.09 -8.34
CA ALA A 51 9.30 4.64 -8.09
C ALA A 51 8.89 4.27 -6.65
N THR A 52 9.05 5.19 -5.69
CA THR A 52 8.64 4.98 -4.28
C THR A 52 7.12 4.99 -4.08
N LYS A 53 6.35 5.52 -5.02
CA LYS A 53 4.88 5.55 -4.97
C LYS A 53 4.24 4.18 -5.14
N THR A 54 5.00 3.20 -5.62
CA THR A 54 4.51 1.86 -5.89
C THR A 54 5.38 0.83 -5.19
N THR A 55 4.73 -0.10 -4.49
CA THR A 55 5.43 -1.30 -4.01
C THR A 55 5.69 -2.25 -5.18
N TRP A 56 6.94 -2.67 -5.31
CA TRP A 56 7.38 -3.51 -6.43
C TRP A 56 7.13 -5.00 -6.20
N TRP A 57 7.06 -5.40 -4.94
CA TRP A 57 6.75 -6.76 -4.55
C TRP A 57 5.25 -7.07 -4.66
N PRO A 58 4.87 -8.24 -5.20
CA PRO A 58 3.52 -8.75 -5.06
C PRO A 58 3.14 -8.90 -3.60
N ILE A 59 1.95 -8.43 -3.23
CA ILE A 59 1.47 -8.42 -1.84
C ILE A 59 0.22 -9.27 -1.69
N ILE A 60 0.25 -10.15 -0.70
CA ILE A 60 -0.88 -10.98 -0.28
C ILE A 60 -1.27 -10.60 1.14
N SER A 61 -2.50 -10.15 1.34
CA SER A 61 -3.02 -9.87 2.68
C SER A 61 -3.87 -10.99 3.22
N ILE A 62 -3.76 -11.21 4.53
CA ILE A 62 -4.51 -12.23 5.28
C ILE A 62 -5.40 -11.51 6.28
N ILE A 63 -6.71 -11.67 6.12
CA ILE A 63 -7.75 -11.12 6.99
C ILE A 63 -8.43 -12.27 7.72
N GLY A 64 -8.90 -12.05 8.94
CA GLY A 64 -9.55 -13.09 9.74
C GLY A 64 -8.57 -13.97 10.53
N GLY A 65 -7.43 -13.39 10.95
CA GLY A 65 -6.36 -14.08 11.66
C GLY A 65 -6.73 -14.77 12.99
N ASN A 66 -7.98 -14.58 13.45
CA ASN A 66 -8.52 -15.28 14.61
C ASN A 66 -9.09 -16.67 14.28
N THR A 67 -9.36 -16.94 13.00
CA THR A 67 -9.86 -18.25 12.61
C THR A 67 -8.77 -19.30 12.76
N GLN A 68 -9.18 -20.52 13.10
CA GLN A 68 -8.24 -21.63 13.20
C GLN A 68 -7.59 -21.92 11.83
N ALA A 69 -8.35 -21.73 10.74
CA ALA A 69 -7.87 -21.90 9.38
C ALA A 69 -6.77 -20.88 9.02
N ALA A 70 -6.93 -19.59 9.36
CA ALA A 70 -5.88 -18.60 9.13
C ALA A 70 -4.62 -18.90 9.94
N SER A 71 -4.79 -19.28 11.21
CA SER A 71 -3.67 -19.66 12.08
C SER A 71 -2.91 -20.86 11.51
N ARG A 72 -3.61 -21.89 11.03
CA ARG A 72 -3.02 -23.06 10.41
C ARG A 72 -2.35 -22.73 9.07
N PHE A 73 -2.99 -21.89 8.25
CA PHE A 73 -2.39 -21.41 7.00
C PHE A 73 -1.06 -20.69 7.26
N ILE A 74 -1.02 -19.79 8.24
CA ILE A 74 0.21 -19.09 8.58
C ILE A 74 1.27 -20.07 9.10
N GLN A 75 0.91 -21.03 9.96
CA GLN A 75 1.86 -21.98 10.53
C GLN A 75 2.40 -22.96 9.49
N GLU A 76 1.54 -23.55 8.67
CA GLU A 76 1.94 -24.65 7.78
C GLU A 76 2.32 -24.15 6.37
N TYR A 77 1.66 -23.11 5.84
CA TYR A 77 1.96 -22.59 4.51
C TYR A 77 3.16 -21.65 4.53
N ILE A 78 3.20 -20.75 5.51
CA ILE A 78 4.27 -19.75 5.66
C ILE A 78 5.42 -20.30 6.53
N ASP A 79 5.20 -21.41 7.25
CA ASP A 79 6.20 -22.09 8.10
C ASP A 79 6.80 -21.17 9.17
N ILE A 80 5.91 -20.44 9.86
CA ILE A 80 6.33 -19.65 11.01
C ILE A 80 6.50 -20.59 12.21
N HIS A 81 7.69 -21.13 12.37
CA HIS A 81 8.04 -21.82 13.62
C HIS A 81 8.27 -20.79 14.72
N GLN A 82 7.26 -20.57 15.55
CA GLN A 82 7.33 -19.66 16.71
C GLN A 82 8.54 -19.93 17.62
N ALA A 83 8.99 -21.19 17.67
CA ALA A 83 10.13 -21.61 18.46
C ALA A 83 11.48 -21.05 17.98
N ARG A 84 11.62 -20.68 16.71
CA ARG A 84 12.88 -20.14 16.15
C ARG A 84 13.04 -18.65 16.39
N MET A 85 11.97 -17.91 16.51
CA MET A 85 12.01 -16.43 16.61
C MET A 85 12.19 -15.91 18.03
N GLY A 86 12.13 -16.76 19.06
CA GLY A 86 12.40 -16.39 20.46
C GLY A 86 11.47 -15.31 21.03
N ALA A 87 10.52 -14.81 20.26
CA ALA A 87 9.60 -13.76 20.64
C ALA A 87 8.15 -14.27 20.68
N GLN A 88 7.37 -13.78 21.62
CA GLN A 88 5.94 -13.97 21.61
C GLN A 88 5.40 -13.35 20.32
N THR A 89 4.81 -14.16 19.44
CA THR A 89 4.13 -13.66 18.25
C THR A 89 2.92 -12.86 18.71
N THR A 90 3.03 -11.56 18.62
CA THR A 90 1.95 -10.65 18.95
C THR A 90 0.88 -10.76 17.86
N ARG A 91 -0.27 -11.35 18.20
CA ARG A 91 -1.43 -11.46 17.29
C ARG A 91 -2.13 -10.12 17.07
N HIS A 92 -1.63 -9.04 17.71
CA HIS A 92 -2.29 -7.74 17.80
C HIS A 92 -1.69 -6.68 16.87
N LYS A 93 -0.72 -7.06 16.04
CA LYS A 93 -0.04 -6.13 15.13
C LYS A 93 -0.25 -6.53 13.67
N PHE A 94 -0.19 -5.53 12.81
CA PHE A 94 0.00 -5.78 11.39
C PHE A 94 1.38 -6.38 11.17
N ALA A 95 1.45 -7.63 10.72
CA ALA A 95 2.71 -8.32 10.52
C ALA A 95 3.02 -8.46 9.03
N VAL A 96 4.06 -7.77 8.59
CA VAL A 96 4.62 -7.95 7.24
C VAL A 96 5.61 -9.10 7.28
N MET A 97 5.45 -10.08 6.41
CA MET A 97 6.29 -11.26 6.32
C MET A 97 7.04 -11.26 5.00
N GLN A 98 8.36 -11.31 5.09
CA GLN A 98 9.29 -11.24 3.96
C GLN A 98 10.26 -12.41 3.98
N TYR A 99 10.67 -12.87 2.80
CA TYR A 99 11.73 -13.88 2.67
C TYR A 99 13.08 -13.36 3.19
N CYS A 100 13.79 -14.21 3.91
CA CYS A 100 15.21 -14.04 4.21
C CYS A 100 16.01 -15.30 3.91
N THR A 101 17.32 -15.16 3.83
CA THR A 101 18.23 -16.31 3.73
C THR A 101 18.20 -17.13 5.02
N PRO A 102 18.43 -18.45 4.95
CA PRO A 102 18.43 -19.32 6.13
C PRO A 102 19.27 -18.77 7.29
N ASN A 103 18.79 -18.97 8.51
CA ASN A 103 19.37 -18.48 9.78
C ASN A 103 19.31 -16.96 10.03
N ASN A 104 18.55 -16.21 9.23
CA ASN A 104 18.33 -14.77 9.41
C ASN A 104 16.87 -14.45 9.79
N ASP A 105 16.15 -15.43 10.36
CA ASP A 105 14.80 -15.21 10.86
C ASP A 105 14.83 -14.21 12.03
N VAL A 106 14.16 -13.08 11.89
CA VAL A 106 14.13 -12.02 12.90
C VAL A 106 12.82 -11.25 12.85
N ILE A 107 12.41 -10.73 14.00
CA ILE A 107 11.28 -9.78 14.10
C ILE A 107 11.86 -8.37 14.27
N LEU A 108 11.59 -7.51 13.32
CA LEU A 108 12.00 -6.12 13.32
C LEU A 108 10.83 -5.20 13.72
N PRO A 109 11.10 -4.09 14.39
CA PRO A 109 10.07 -3.13 14.80
C PRO A 109 9.44 -2.42 13.58
N GLY A 110 8.24 -1.86 13.77
CA GLY A 110 7.52 -1.11 12.73
C GLY A 110 8.30 0.06 12.14
N THR A 111 9.21 0.67 12.92
CA THR A 111 10.12 1.70 12.41
C THR A 111 11.01 1.23 11.26
N ALA A 112 11.30 -0.06 11.15
CA ALA A 112 12.04 -0.61 10.02
C ALA A 112 11.22 -0.55 8.72
N LEU A 113 9.90 -0.73 8.82
CA LEU A 113 8.97 -0.60 7.69
C LEU A 113 8.75 0.86 7.29
N ASP A 114 8.64 1.75 8.28
CA ASP A 114 8.42 3.18 8.05
C ASP A 114 9.62 3.87 7.37
N ALA A 115 10.83 3.43 7.71
CA ALA A 115 12.06 3.99 7.17
C ALA A 115 12.44 3.45 5.78
N ASP A 116 12.04 2.24 5.42
CA ASP A 116 12.44 1.59 4.18
C ASP A 116 11.43 1.83 3.05
N HIS A 117 11.81 2.70 2.12
CA HIS A 117 11.02 3.05 0.93
C HIS A 117 10.74 1.88 -0.03
N ARG A 118 11.36 0.73 0.14
CA ARG A 118 11.08 -0.49 -0.64
C ARG A 118 9.89 -1.27 -0.09
N LEU A 119 9.49 -0.99 1.15
CA LEU A 119 8.47 -1.72 1.89
C LEU A 119 7.11 -1.00 1.89
N PRO A 120 6.03 -1.73 2.07
CA PRO A 120 4.67 -1.22 1.84
C PRO A 120 4.18 -0.16 2.84
N PHE A 121 4.87 0.03 3.96
CA PHE A 121 4.49 0.98 5.01
C PHE A 121 5.48 2.15 5.15
N HIS A 122 6.21 2.46 4.07
CA HIS A 122 7.12 3.61 4.09
C HIS A 122 6.39 4.92 4.40
N SER A 123 6.95 5.70 5.33
CA SER A 123 6.39 6.99 5.81
C SER A 123 4.95 6.92 6.36
N ILE A 124 4.46 5.74 6.72
CA ILE A 124 3.10 5.54 7.25
C ILE A 124 2.89 6.24 8.61
N SER A 125 3.98 6.48 9.36
CA SER A 125 3.95 7.23 10.63
C SER A 125 3.30 8.61 10.49
N LYS A 126 3.52 9.29 9.35
CA LYS A 126 2.92 10.60 9.05
C LYS A 126 1.40 10.50 8.88
N GLU A 127 0.91 9.43 8.28
CA GLU A 127 -0.53 9.19 8.08
C GLU A 127 -1.20 8.76 9.39
N ILE A 128 -0.51 7.93 10.19
CA ILE A 128 -0.94 7.54 11.53
C ILE A 128 -1.12 8.78 12.41
N ASP A 129 -0.18 9.72 12.36
CA ASP A 129 -0.24 10.94 13.16
C ASP A 129 -1.39 11.87 12.72
N ARG A 130 -1.71 11.89 11.43
CA ARG A 130 -2.90 12.60 10.91
C ARG A 130 -4.22 11.97 11.38
N ALA A 131 -4.29 10.62 11.40
CA ALA A 131 -5.47 9.89 11.83
C ALA A 131 -5.70 9.95 13.35
N SER A 132 -4.61 9.95 14.12
CA SER A 132 -4.61 10.00 15.58
C SER A 132 -3.35 10.70 16.07
N PRO A 133 -3.42 12.01 16.42
CA PRO A 133 -2.27 12.81 16.82
C PRO A 133 -1.50 12.18 18.00
N GLY A 134 -0.17 12.09 17.86
CA GLY A 134 0.72 11.47 18.84
C GLY A 134 0.86 9.95 18.74
N SER A 135 0.08 9.29 17.88
CA SER A 135 0.15 7.83 17.72
C SER A 135 1.34 7.38 16.86
N SER A 136 1.96 8.27 16.09
CA SER A 136 3.16 7.95 15.29
C SER A 136 4.32 7.42 16.13
N GLN A 137 4.47 7.87 17.37
CA GLN A 137 5.50 7.39 18.30
C GLN A 137 5.30 5.93 18.72
N GLN A 138 4.08 5.40 18.56
CA GLN A 138 3.71 4.04 18.92
C GLN A 138 3.68 3.08 17.73
N ILE A 139 4.28 3.43 16.60
CA ILE A 139 4.27 2.62 15.38
C ILE A 139 4.71 1.17 15.62
N ASN A 140 5.67 0.96 16.53
CA ASN A 140 6.15 -0.36 16.91
C ASN A 140 5.11 -1.21 17.68
N ALA A 141 4.06 -0.58 18.21
CA ALA A 141 2.93 -1.29 18.82
C ALA A 141 1.92 -1.75 17.76
N PHE A 142 1.89 -1.12 16.59
CA PHE A 142 0.90 -1.37 15.54
C PHE A 142 1.38 -2.28 14.42
N ILE A 143 2.66 -2.16 14.06
CA ILE A 143 3.24 -2.83 12.89
C ILE A 143 4.54 -3.54 13.27
N GLU A 144 4.84 -4.67 12.63
CA GLU A 144 6.12 -5.37 12.74
C GLU A 144 6.52 -6.03 11.41
N LEU A 145 7.81 -6.20 11.18
CA LEU A 145 8.36 -6.94 10.04
C LEU A 145 8.95 -8.27 10.52
N LYS A 146 8.47 -9.37 9.97
CA LYS A 146 9.00 -10.72 10.21
C LYS A 146 9.77 -11.18 8.98
N THR A 147 11.05 -11.48 9.15
CA THR A 147 11.83 -12.13 8.12
C THR A 147 11.83 -13.64 8.35
N ILE A 148 11.51 -14.41 7.31
CA ILE A 148 11.26 -15.85 7.40
C ILE A 148 12.00 -16.57 6.28
N SER A 149 12.76 -17.61 6.63
CA SER A 149 13.51 -18.41 5.67
C SER A 149 12.64 -19.52 5.05
N ASN A 150 11.60 -19.12 4.30
CA ASN A 150 10.74 -20.05 3.56
C ASN A 150 10.65 -19.66 2.09
N ASP A 151 10.95 -20.59 1.20
CA ASP A 151 10.98 -20.37 -0.25
C ASP A 151 9.62 -19.93 -0.83
N ARG A 152 8.50 -20.22 -0.15
CA ARG A 152 7.17 -19.74 -0.56
C ARG A 152 7.00 -18.24 -0.46
N LEU A 153 7.85 -17.55 0.33
CA LEU A 153 7.87 -16.10 0.46
C LEU A 153 8.79 -15.42 -0.57
N LYS A 154 9.58 -16.18 -1.35
CA LYS A 154 10.43 -15.58 -2.39
C LYS A 154 9.58 -14.75 -3.34
N ASP A 155 10.07 -13.57 -3.67
CA ASP A 155 9.48 -12.63 -4.63
C ASP A 155 8.06 -12.15 -4.30
N LYS A 156 7.63 -12.25 -3.03
CA LYS A 156 6.34 -11.75 -2.56
C LYS A 156 6.35 -11.39 -1.08
N LEU A 157 5.41 -10.56 -0.67
CA LEU A 157 5.18 -10.19 0.71
C LEU A 157 3.82 -10.71 1.17
N PHE A 158 3.76 -11.21 2.41
CA PHE A 158 2.50 -11.48 3.08
C PHE A 158 2.28 -10.44 4.18
N ILE A 159 1.05 -9.98 4.32
CA ILE A 159 0.66 -9.03 5.37
C ILE A 159 -0.50 -9.63 6.14
N GLN A 160 -0.29 -9.94 7.41
CA GLN A 160 -1.34 -10.40 8.30
C GLN A 160 -1.96 -9.19 9.01
N LEU A 161 -3.28 -9.05 8.93
CA LEU A 161 -4.01 -8.07 9.71
C LEU A 161 -4.25 -8.61 11.13
N PRO A 162 -4.19 -7.74 12.15
CA PRO A 162 -4.50 -8.14 13.53
C PRO A 162 -5.99 -8.44 13.69
N HIS A 163 -6.32 -9.11 14.78
CA HIS A 163 -7.70 -9.40 15.14
C HIS A 163 -8.43 -8.12 15.61
N LEU A 164 -9.65 -7.95 15.14
CA LEU A 164 -10.46 -6.74 15.38
C LEU A 164 -11.04 -6.62 16.80
N THR A 165 -11.16 -7.72 17.56
CA THR A 165 -11.77 -7.71 18.90
C THR A 165 -10.84 -7.24 20.02
N GLU A 166 -9.57 -7.03 19.74
CA GLU A 166 -8.62 -6.59 20.76
C GLU A 166 -8.32 -5.09 20.59
N ASN A 167 -8.76 -4.30 21.56
CA ASN A 167 -8.62 -2.83 21.63
C ASN A 167 -7.15 -2.34 21.76
N THR A 168 -6.20 -3.05 21.19
CA THR A 168 -4.77 -2.72 21.27
C THR A 168 -4.34 -1.63 20.28
N VAL A 169 -5.05 -1.49 19.18
CA VAL A 169 -4.80 -0.43 18.19
C VAL A 169 -5.98 0.54 18.19
N PRO A 170 -5.76 1.87 18.29
CA PRO A 170 -6.84 2.84 18.17
C PRO A 170 -7.62 2.63 16.87
N LYS A 171 -8.96 2.64 16.93
CA LYS A 171 -9.84 2.36 15.78
C LYS A 171 -9.50 3.20 14.54
N PRO A 172 -9.20 4.52 14.61
CA PRO A 172 -8.81 5.31 13.46
C PRO A 172 -7.49 4.82 12.81
N VAL A 173 -6.51 4.42 13.63
CA VAL A 173 -5.23 3.89 13.16
C VAL A 173 -5.43 2.51 12.52
N PHE A 174 -6.25 1.66 13.15
CA PHE A 174 -6.57 0.35 12.59
C PHE A 174 -7.22 0.47 11.21
N ASN A 175 -8.23 1.33 11.07
CA ASN A 175 -8.94 1.53 9.81
C ASN A 175 -8.03 2.08 8.71
N LEU A 176 -7.15 3.03 9.06
CA LEU A 176 -6.13 3.54 8.14
C LEU A 176 -5.22 2.43 7.65
N LEU A 177 -4.64 1.65 8.57
CA LEU A 177 -3.69 0.58 8.22
C LEU A 177 -4.37 -0.57 7.47
N ALA A 178 -5.60 -0.93 7.83
CA ALA A 178 -6.37 -1.95 7.13
C ALA A 178 -6.71 -1.50 5.69
N LYS A 179 -7.20 -0.28 5.53
CA LYS A 179 -7.48 0.31 4.21
C LYS A 179 -6.21 0.36 3.37
N HIS A 180 -5.13 0.91 3.91
CA HIS A 180 -3.84 0.97 3.22
C HIS A 180 -3.37 -0.44 2.78
N THR A 181 -3.44 -1.43 3.69
CA THR A 181 -3.03 -2.81 3.39
C THR A 181 -3.87 -3.42 2.26
N ILE A 182 -5.19 -3.23 2.29
CA ILE A 182 -6.08 -3.71 1.23
C ILE A 182 -5.76 -3.00 -0.09
N ASP A 183 -5.55 -1.69 -0.07
CA ASP A 183 -5.28 -0.89 -1.27
C ASP A 183 -4.01 -1.36 -2.00
N ILE A 184 -2.94 -1.65 -1.28
CA ILE A 184 -1.66 -2.07 -1.85
C ILE A 184 -1.60 -3.55 -2.22
N SER A 185 -2.53 -4.39 -1.73
CA SER A 185 -2.52 -5.84 -1.97
C SER A 185 -2.95 -6.22 -3.38
N ASP A 186 -2.34 -7.27 -3.93
CA ASP A 186 -2.74 -7.90 -5.19
C ASP A 186 -3.74 -9.03 -4.98
N LEU A 187 -3.68 -9.66 -3.80
CA LEU A 187 -4.58 -10.72 -3.37
C LEU A 187 -4.90 -10.54 -1.89
N VAL A 188 -6.17 -10.64 -1.55
CA VAL A 188 -6.66 -10.58 -0.18
C VAL A 188 -7.35 -11.89 0.16
N LEU A 189 -6.77 -12.63 1.09
CA LEU A 189 -7.31 -13.88 1.61
C LEU A 189 -8.16 -13.58 2.84
N VAL A 190 -9.47 -13.73 2.72
CA VAL A 190 -10.42 -13.51 3.81
C VAL A 190 -10.77 -14.84 4.42
N PHE A 191 -10.23 -15.13 5.59
CA PHE A 191 -10.53 -16.34 6.34
C PHE A 191 -11.78 -16.14 7.18
N ALA A 192 -12.70 -17.07 7.06
CA ALA A 192 -14.00 -17.02 7.70
C ALA A 192 -14.39 -18.39 8.24
N ASP A 193 -15.17 -18.39 9.32
CA ASP A 193 -15.76 -19.61 9.87
C ASP A 193 -17.09 -19.90 9.19
N SER A 194 -17.37 -21.16 8.88
CA SER A 194 -18.65 -21.60 8.30
C SER A 194 -19.85 -21.36 9.23
N PHE A 195 -19.63 -21.34 10.54
CA PHE A 195 -20.68 -21.24 11.55
C PHE A 195 -20.85 -19.84 12.14
N ASN A 196 -19.78 -19.06 12.19
CA ASN A 196 -19.78 -17.70 12.73
C ASN A 196 -19.52 -16.68 11.63
N VAL A 197 -20.58 -16.23 11.02
CA VAL A 197 -20.55 -15.05 10.16
C VAL A 197 -20.56 -13.83 11.09
N GLU A 198 -19.43 -13.53 11.74
CA GLU A 198 -19.31 -12.33 12.60
C GLU A 198 -19.28 -11.07 11.74
N PRO A 199 -20.34 -10.28 11.81
CA PRO A 199 -20.56 -9.19 10.87
C PRO A 199 -19.71 -7.95 11.13
N GLU A 200 -19.64 -7.52 12.40
CA GLU A 200 -19.20 -6.16 12.71
C GLU A 200 -17.72 -5.92 12.45
N ALA A 201 -16.87 -6.90 12.73
CA ALA A 201 -15.44 -6.78 12.57
C ALA A 201 -14.99 -6.82 11.09
N ILE A 202 -15.71 -7.58 10.27
CA ILE A 202 -15.44 -7.70 8.84
C ILE A 202 -16.20 -6.62 8.05
N GLU A 203 -17.32 -6.12 8.55
CA GLU A 203 -18.20 -5.18 7.84
C GLU A 203 -17.48 -3.89 7.43
N GLU A 204 -16.66 -3.32 8.29
CA GLU A 204 -15.91 -2.10 7.97
C GLU A 204 -14.81 -2.36 6.92
N ILE A 205 -14.16 -3.53 6.99
CA ILE A 205 -13.23 -4.00 5.97
C ILE A 205 -13.98 -4.27 4.66
N ILE A 206 -15.16 -4.90 4.72
CA ILE A 206 -16.00 -5.19 3.56
C ILE A 206 -16.46 -3.88 2.89
N ARG A 207 -16.80 -2.83 3.64
CA ARG A 207 -17.10 -1.52 3.04
C ARG A 207 -15.92 -0.98 2.22
N THR A 208 -14.70 -1.12 2.71
CA THR A 208 -13.49 -0.78 1.93
C THR A 208 -13.37 -1.63 0.67
N ILE A 209 -13.78 -2.90 0.70
CA ILE A 209 -13.83 -3.80 -0.45
C ILE A 209 -14.85 -3.30 -1.49
N VAL A 210 -16.05 -2.92 -1.05
CA VAL A 210 -17.10 -2.38 -1.93
C VAL A 210 -16.64 -1.09 -2.62
N GLU A 211 -15.99 -0.21 -1.88
CA GLU A 211 -15.45 1.04 -2.42
C GLU A 211 -14.44 0.82 -3.55
N GLN A 212 -13.67 -0.26 -3.49
CA GLN A 212 -12.64 -0.57 -4.49
C GLN A 212 -13.14 -1.26 -5.76
N GLN A 213 -14.33 -1.83 -5.75
CA GLN A 213 -15.00 -2.53 -6.88
C GLN A 213 -14.17 -3.64 -7.57
N ASP A 214 -13.03 -4.04 -6.99
CA ASP A 214 -12.15 -5.09 -7.54
C ASP A 214 -12.41 -6.42 -6.85
N SER A 215 -13.54 -7.06 -7.19
CA SER A 215 -13.96 -8.34 -6.61
C SER A 215 -12.96 -9.49 -6.88
N ASN A 216 -12.17 -9.41 -7.96
CA ASN A 216 -11.20 -10.46 -8.31
C ASN A 216 -10.00 -10.52 -7.37
N LYS A 217 -9.77 -9.48 -6.60
CA LYS A 217 -8.70 -9.37 -5.61
C LYS A 217 -8.97 -10.19 -4.36
N PHE A 218 -10.23 -10.52 -4.07
CA PHE A 218 -10.65 -11.16 -2.82
C PHE A 218 -10.96 -12.63 -3.04
N VAL A 219 -10.40 -13.48 -2.15
CA VAL A 219 -10.68 -14.91 -2.08
C VAL A 219 -11.15 -15.22 -0.67
N TYR A 220 -12.36 -15.77 -0.55
CA TYR A 220 -12.96 -16.14 0.73
C TYR A 220 -12.65 -17.60 1.04
N ILE A 221 -11.94 -17.81 2.16
CA ILE A 221 -11.54 -19.14 2.62
C ILE A 221 -12.41 -19.50 3.81
N ILE A 222 -13.31 -20.45 3.60
CA ILE A 222 -14.28 -20.89 4.60
C ILE A 222 -13.74 -22.12 5.31
N ASP A 223 -13.59 -22.02 6.64
CA ASP A 223 -13.22 -23.16 7.48
C ASP A 223 -14.39 -24.14 7.60
N GLN A 224 -14.19 -25.39 7.24
CA GLN A 224 -15.22 -26.42 7.24
C GLN A 224 -14.69 -27.72 7.84
N PRO A 225 -15.57 -28.53 8.47
CA PRO A 225 -15.20 -29.89 8.86
C PRO A 225 -14.82 -30.75 7.64
N PRO A 226 -13.85 -31.68 7.78
CA PRO A 226 -13.36 -32.48 6.65
C PRO A 226 -14.41 -33.39 6.00
N SER A 227 -15.50 -33.66 6.70
CA SER A 227 -16.59 -34.55 6.24
C SER A 227 -17.75 -33.84 5.54
N ASN A 228 -17.79 -32.49 5.57
CA ASN A 228 -18.91 -31.73 5.04
C ASN A 228 -18.59 -31.15 3.65
N LYS A 229 -19.66 -31.07 2.81
CA LYS A 229 -19.59 -30.26 1.60
C LYS A 229 -19.53 -28.78 1.98
N LEU A 230 -18.78 -28.00 1.20
CA LEU A 230 -18.70 -26.57 1.36
C LEU A 230 -20.09 -25.93 1.23
N ASP A 231 -20.59 -25.38 2.32
CA ASP A 231 -21.80 -24.54 2.32
C ASP A 231 -21.39 -23.07 2.40
N VAL A 232 -21.43 -22.40 1.27
CA VAL A 232 -21.12 -20.97 1.14
C VAL A 232 -22.36 -20.09 1.26
N SER A 233 -23.56 -20.70 1.32
CA SER A 233 -24.83 -19.96 1.24
C SER A 233 -25.00 -18.88 2.30
N PRO A 234 -24.59 -19.07 3.57
CA PRO A 234 -24.70 -18.03 4.59
C PRO A 234 -23.80 -16.81 4.28
N TRP A 235 -22.57 -17.08 3.84
CA TRP A 235 -21.61 -16.04 3.47
C TRP A 235 -22.02 -15.34 2.18
N GLN A 236 -22.49 -16.07 1.19
CA GLN A 236 -22.92 -15.49 -0.09
C GLN A 236 -24.09 -14.52 0.12
N ARG A 237 -25.10 -14.90 0.90
CA ARG A 237 -26.22 -14.01 1.22
C ARG A 237 -25.75 -12.73 1.89
N LYS A 238 -24.86 -12.85 2.87
CA LYS A 238 -24.34 -11.68 3.58
C LYS A 238 -23.52 -10.76 2.69
N LEU A 239 -22.67 -11.30 1.82
CA LEU A 239 -21.90 -10.51 0.86
C LEU A 239 -22.82 -9.85 -0.17
N ASP A 240 -23.87 -10.55 -0.63
CA ASP A 240 -24.88 -10.00 -1.54
C ASP A 240 -25.67 -8.85 -0.87
N ASP A 241 -26.02 -8.97 0.42
CA ASP A 241 -26.67 -7.91 1.21
C ASP A 241 -25.78 -6.67 1.33
N LEU A 242 -24.45 -6.85 1.34
CA LEU A 242 -23.46 -5.77 1.36
C LEU A 242 -23.09 -5.26 -0.04
N GLY A 243 -23.70 -5.81 -1.10
CA GLY A 243 -23.46 -5.42 -2.49
C GLY A 243 -22.23 -6.05 -3.14
N ILE A 244 -21.62 -7.06 -2.50
CA ILE A 244 -20.45 -7.76 -3.01
C ILE A 244 -20.88 -9.04 -3.73
N LYS A 245 -20.73 -9.04 -5.05
CA LYS A 245 -20.93 -10.25 -5.86
C LYS A 245 -19.59 -10.97 -6.05
N THR A 246 -19.39 -12.06 -5.35
CA THR A 246 -18.19 -12.90 -5.51
C THR A 246 -18.59 -14.36 -5.65
N THR A 247 -17.79 -15.08 -6.42
CA THR A 247 -17.90 -16.54 -6.60
C THR A 247 -16.64 -17.27 -6.10
N ASP A 248 -15.64 -16.54 -5.63
CA ASP A 248 -14.34 -17.08 -5.27
C ASP A 248 -14.30 -17.54 -3.81
N PHE A 249 -15.00 -18.65 -3.56
CA PHE A 249 -14.97 -19.34 -2.26
C PHE A 249 -14.10 -20.59 -2.34
N ILE A 250 -13.26 -20.78 -1.34
CA ILE A 250 -12.41 -21.97 -1.15
C ILE A 250 -12.73 -22.57 0.20
N GLY A 251 -13.12 -23.84 0.24
CA GLY A 251 -13.27 -24.58 1.49
C GLY A 251 -11.93 -25.12 1.97
N LEU A 252 -11.59 -24.91 3.23
CA LEU A 252 -10.40 -25.40 3.87
C LEU A 252 -10.77 -26.02 5.22
N SER A 253 -10.25 -27.19 5.57
CA SER A 253 -10.45 -27.74 6.90
C SER A 253 -9.25 -27.42 7.78
N SER A 254 -9.49 -26.70 8.88
CA SER A 254 -8.48 -26.41 9.90
C SER A 254 -8.28 -27.55 10.90
N GLN A 255 -9.16 -28.56 10.90
CA GLN A 255 -9.07 -29.70 11.81
C GLN A 255 -7.97 -30.69 11.43
N ILE A 256 -7.56 -30.68 10.17
CA ILE A 256 -6.52 -31.52 9.58
C ILE A 256 -5.36 -30.68 9.08
N SER A 257 -4.24 -31.30 8.71
CA SER A 257 -3.12 -30.57 8.10
C SER A 257 -3.54 -29.87 6.81
N LEU A 258 -2.94 -28.71 6.55
CA LEU A 258 -3.14 -27.96 5.31
C LEU A 258 -2.81 -28.79 4.07
N PHE A 259 -1.81 -29.67 4.17
CA PHE A 259 -1.34 -30.53 3.09
C PHE A 259 -1.96 -31.93 3.09
N ASP A 260 -3.01 -32.16 3.90
CA ASP A 260 -3.80 -33.38 3.85
C ASP A 260 -4.48 -33.52 2.45
N PRO A 261 -4.63 -34.76 1.93
CA PRO A 261 -5.32 -35.01 0.66
C PRO A 261 -6.69 -34.38 0.54
N VAL A 262 -7.41 -34.20 1.63
CA VAL A 262 -8.73 -33.53 1.66
C VAL A 262 -8.62 -32.03 1.32
N ASN A 263 -7.58 -31.36 1.78
CA ASN A 263 -7.32 -29.94 1.50
C ASN A 263 -6.56 -29.73 0.18
N ALA A 264 -6.00 -30.76 -0.43
CA ALA A 264 -5.14 -30.66 -1.61
C ALA A 264 -5.78 -29.93 -2.80
N PRO A 265 -7.07 -30.14 -3.16
CA PRO A 265 -7.71 -29.38 -4.25
C PRO A 265 -7.78 -27.88 -3.94
N SER A 266 -8.17 -27.53 -2.71
CA SER A 266 -8.27 -26.15 -2.23
C SER A 266 -6.92 -25.42 -2.25
N ILE A 267 -5.89 -26.10 -1.77
CA ILE A 267 -4.50 -25.58 -1.79
C ILE A 267 -3.98 -25.44 -3.21
N SER A 268 -4.33 -26.36 -4.12
CA SER A 268 -3.95 -26.24 -5.53
C SER A 268 -4.56 -24.98 -6.18
N ILE A 269 -5.84 -24.71 -5.96
CA ILE A 269 -6.53 -23.50 -6.45
C ILE A 269 -5.86 -22.25 -5.84
N LEU A 270 -5.59 -22.25 -4.54
CA LEU A 270 -4.95 -21.14 -3.85
C LEU A 270 -3.54 -20.88 -4.40
N ASN A 271 -2.74 -21.93 -4.58
CA ASN A 271 -1.40 -21.83 -5.19
C ASN A 271 -1.46 -21.25 -6.61
N GLN A 272 -2.44 -21.67 -7.41
CA GLN A 272 -2.65 -21.12 -8.75
C GLN A 272 -2.95 -19.61 -8.71
N ARG A 273 -3.78 -19.18 -7.75
CA ARG A 273 -4.05 -17.73 -7.53
C ARG A 273 -2.79 -16.99 -7.08
N ILE A 274 -2.07 -17.53 -6.10
CA ILE A 274 -0.82 -16.93 -5.58
C ILE A 274 0.24 -16.81 -6.69
N ASN A 275 0.36 -17.80 -7.56
CA ASN A 275 1.35 -17.75 -8.65
C ASN A 275 1.02 -16.71 -9.72
N LYS A 276 -0.24 -16.32 -9.87
CA LYS A 276 -0.68 -15.28 -10.82
C LYS A 276 -0.50 -13.84 -10.30
N ILE A 277 -0.26 -13.63 -9.00
CA ILE A 277 -0.19 -12.27 -8.43
C ILE A 277 0.95 -11.42 -9.00
N GLY A 278 2.07 -12.04 -9.39
CA GLY A 278 3.17 -11.33 -10.04
C GLY A 278 2.74 -10.64 -11.33
N LEU A 279 1.86 -11.29 -12.12
CA LEU A 279 1.27 -10.69 -13.30
C LEU A 279 0.38 -9.49 -12.95
N TYR A 280 -0.51 -9.64 -11.96
CA TYR A 280 -1.36 -8.53 -11.50
C TYR A 280 -0.54 -7.36 -10.98
N ARG A 281 0.57 -7.64 -10.25
CA ARG A 281 1.49 -6.59 -9.81
C ARG A 281 2.10 -5.83 -10.98
N ASN A 282 2.53 -6.51 -12.02
CA ASN A 282 3.08 -5.86 -13.21
C ASN A 282 2.07 -4.87 -13.83
N TYR A 283 0.80 -5.27 -13.98
CA TYR A 283 -0.26 -4.37 -14.46
C TYR A 283 -0.49 -3.18 -13.52
N ARG A 284 -0.43 -3.37 -12.21
CA ARG A 284 -0.54 -2.26 -11.25
C ARG A 284 0.60 -1.27 -11.37
N ILE A 285 1.83 -1.75 -11.49
CA ILE A 285 3.01 -0.89 -11.69
C ILE A 285 2.81 -0.05 -12.97
N MET A 286 2.37 -0.68 -14.06
CA MET A 286 2.11 0.03 -15.31
C MET A 286 0.99 1.06 -15.18
N ASN A 287 -0.10 0.70 -14.53
CA ASN A 287 -1.22 1.62 -14.29
C ASN A 287 -0.80 2.82 -13.42
N THR A 288 0.00 2.58 -12.38
CA THR A 288 0.55 3.66 -11.54
C THR A 288 1.50 4.55 -12.34
N LEU A 289 2.34 3.97 -13.19
CA LEU A 289 3.21 4.72 -14.09
C LEU A 289 2.41 5.62 -15.06
N GLU A 290 1.40 5.07 -15.72
CA GLU A 290 0.53 5.85 -16.62
C GLU A 290 -0.22 6.96 -15.86
N LYS A 291 -0.70 6.67 -14.65
CA LYS A 291 -1.33 7.65 -13.77
C LYS A 291 -0.34 8.77 -13.43
N ASN A 292 0.88 8.47 -12.99
CA ASN A 292 1.88 9.48 -12.64
C ASN A 292 2.22 10.38 -13.84
N ILE A 293 2.36 9.82 -15.03
CA ILE A 293 2.58 10.60 -16.26
C ILE A 293 1.40 11.55 -16.52
N ARG A 294 0.16 11.08 -16.34
CA ARG A 294 -1.06 11.85 -16.55
C ARG A 294 -1.22 12.94 -15.50
N ASP A 295 -0.93 12.64 -14.23
CA ASP A 295 -1.08 13.57 -13.11
C ASP A 295 -0.23 14.84 -13.30
N ILE A 296 0.93 14.75 -13.97
CA ILE A 296 1.73 15.95 -14.31
C ILE A 296 0.90 16.90 -15.17
N THR A 297 0.20 16.38 -16.18
CA THR A 297 -0.54 17.22 -17.15
C THR A 297 -1.90 17.65 -16.62
N GLU A 298 -2.60 16.76 -15.92
CA GLU A 298 -4.01 16.96 -15.53
C GLU A 298 -4.17 17.53 -14.11
N VAL A 299 -3.17 17.35 -13.24
CA VAL A 299 -3.22 17.81 -11.85
C VAL A 299 -2.15 18.84 -11.54
N PHE A 300 -0.87 18.49 -11.68
CA PHE A 300 0.21 19.33 -11.16
C PHE A 300 0.36 20.64 -11.94
N ILE A 301 0.40 20.56 -13.26
CA ILE A 301 0.55 21.78 -14.09
C ILE A 301 -0.65 22.71 -13.98
N PRO A 302 -1.91 22.25 -14.03
CA PRO A 302 -3.07 23.11 -13.81
C PRO A 302 -3.07 23.82 -12.46
N GLU A 303 -2.79 23.12 -11.36
CA GLU A 303 -2.71 23.69 -10.01
C GLU A 303 -1.64 24.81 -9.94
N ILE A 304 -0.46 24.59 -10.55
CA ILE A 304 0.62 25.58 -10.58
C ILE A 304 0.24 26.79 -11.47
N VAL A 305 -0.44 26.55 -12.59
CA VAL A 305 -0.92 27.64 -13.48
C VAL A 305 -1.96 28.47 -12.75
N GLU A 306 -2.94 27.86 -12.08
CA GLU A 306 -3.94 28.57 -11.28
C GLU A 306 -3.28 29.41 -10.19
N ALA A 307 -2.35 28.82 -9.44
CA ALA A 307 -1.58 29.53 -8.42
C ALA A 307 -0.81 30.73 -9.01
N THR A 308 -0.23 30.56 -10.21
CA THR A 308 0.50 31.63 -10.89
C THR A 308 -0.42 32.77 -11.36
N VAL A 309 -1.62 32.43 -11.86
CA VAL A 309 -2.64 33.42 -12.23
C VAL A 309 -3.08 34.22 -11.00
N LEU A 310 -3.47 33.55 -9.93
CA LEU A 310 -3.87 34.19 -8.68
C LEU A 310 -2.78 35.08 -8.07
N TRP A 311 -1.52 34.61 -8.13
CA TRP A 311 -0.38 35.42 -7.69
C TRP A 311 -0.25 36.70 -8.47
N LYS A 312 -0.37 36.66 -9.80
CA LYS A 312 -0.26 37.82 -10.66
C LYS A 312 -1.41 38.80 -10.46
N GLU A 313 -2.64 38.29 -10.43
CA GLU A 313 -3.83 39.10 -10.17
C GLU A 313 -3.70 39.87 -8.85
N ARG A 314 -3.30 39.19 -7.77
CA ARG A 314 -3.11 39.84 -6.47
C ARG A 314 -1.96 40.84 -6.46
N SER A 315 -0.84 40.51 -7.13
CA SER A 315 0.32 41.39 -7.22
C SER A 315 0.01 42.66 -8.04
N THR A 316 -0.66 42.50 -9.17
CA THR A 316 -1.07 43.63 -10.02
C THR A 316 -2.11 44.52 -9.34
N PHE A 317 -3.12 43.91 -8.70
CA PHE A 317 -4.14 44.61 -7.95
C PHE A 317 -3.54 45.44 -6.79
N SER A 318 -2.63 44.82 -6.00
CA SER A 318 -1.97 45.51 -4.91
C SER A 318 -1.09 46.67 -5.40
N SER A 319 -0.41 46.50 -6.54
CA SER A 319 0.40 47.58 -7.15
C SER A 319 -0.47 48.71 -7.69
N LEU A 320 -1.64 48.37 -8.25
CA LEU A 320 -2.60 49.35 -8.71
C LEU A 320 -3.18 50.15 -7.56
N LEU A 321 -3.46 49.54 -6.41
CA LEU A 321 -3.89 50.25 -5.20
C LEU A 321 -2.83 51.24 -4.72
N ILE A 322 -1.55 50.89 -4.73
CA ILE A 322 -0.46 51.81 -4.36
C ILE A 322 -0.36 52.95 -5.37
N LEU A 323 -0.45 52.65 -6.66
CA LEU A 323 -0.47 53.68 -7.70
C LEU A 323 -1.67 54.63 -7.53
N GLY A 324 -2.86 54.08 -7.23
CA GLY A 324 -4.07 54.87 -6.92
C GLY A 324 -3.89 55.78 -5.70
N PHE A 325 -3.23 55.25 -4.64
CA PHE A 325 -2.89 56.06 -3.46
C PHE A 325 -1.93 57.20 -3.81
N ILE A 326 -0.88 56.93 -4.62
CA ILE A 326 0.04 57.96 -5.09
C ILE A 326 -0.70 59.01 -5.94
N ALA A 327 -1.61 58.61 -6.84
CA ALA A 327 -2.42 59.50 -7.62
C ALA A 327 -3.33 60.41 -6.75
N THR A 328 -3.90 59.84 -5.67
CA THR A 328 -4.69 60.63 -4.70
C THR A 328 -3.83 61.65 -3.97
N LEU A 329 -2.61 61.28 -3.58
CA LEU A 329 -1.64 62.22 -2.98
C LEU A 329 -1.25 63.33 -3.95
N MET A 330 -1.09 63.03 -5.27
CA MET A 330 -0.82 64.02 -6.30
C MET A 330 -2.00 64.99 -6.48
N LEU A 331 -3.25 64.51 -6.46
CA LEU A 331 -4.45 65.35 -6.49
C LEU A 331 -4.51 66.28 -5.27
N PHE A 332 -4.12 65.76 -4.10
CA PHE A 332 -4.05 66.59 -2.90
C PHE A 332 -2.93 67.66 -3.02
N ALA A 333 -1.77 67.31 -3.58
CA ALA A 333 -0.69 68.25 -3.84
C ALA A 333 -1.08 69.32 -4.89
N GLU A 334 -1.92 68.99 -5.88
CA GLU A 334 -2.45 69.95 -6.83
C GLU A 334 -3.24 71.07 -6.14
N ILE A 335 -4.09 70.69 -5.18
CA ILE A 335 -4.92 71.66 -4.43
C ILE A 335 -4.05 72.61 -3.60
N GLN A 336 -2.89 72.11 -3.10
CA GLN A 336 -2.03 72.90 -2.22
C GLN A 336 -0.97 73.71 -2.97
N ILE A 337 -0.42 73.20 -4.07
CA ILE A 337 0.85 73.70 -4.67
C ILE A 337 0.70 73.94 -6.20
N GLY A 338 -0.39 73.50 -6.83
CA GLY A 338 -0.52 73.54 -8.30
C GLY A 338 0.40 72.60 -9.03
N PHE A 339 0.50 71.37 -8.52
CA PHE A 339 1.47 70.32 -8.94
C PHE A 339 1.37 69.97 -10.44
N PHE A 340 0.15 70.03 -11.06
CA PHE A 340 -0.02 69.69 -12.46
C PHE A 340 0.65 70.68 -13.41
N ALA A 341 0.74 71.95 -13.05
CA ALA A 341 1.51 72.91 -13.84
C ALA A 341 2.99 72.53 -14.00
N MET A 342 3.57 71.96 -12.96
CA MET A 342 4.90 71.43 -12.95
C MET A 342 5.02 70.10 -13.74
N LEU A 343 3.99 69.27 -13.73
CA LEU A 343 3.95 68.00 -14.46
C LEU A 343 3.84 68.19 -15.99
N PHE A 344 3.24 69.29 -16.46
CA PHE A 344 3.17 69.68 -17.87
C PHE A 344 4.40 70.41 -18.39
N ASP A 345 5.40 70.67 -17.54
CA ASP A 345 6.68 71.19 -17.97
C ASP A 345 7.42 70.19 -18.87
N PRO A 346 7.95 70.63 -20.05
CA PRO A 346 8.58 69.73 -21.03
C PRO A 346 9.83 69.02 -20.53
N ILE A 347 10.45 69.42 -19.43
CA ILE A 347 11.63 68.79 -18.84
C ILE A 347 11.26 68.02 -17.57
N ILE A 348 10.48 68.67 -16.69
CA ILE A 348 10.16 68.09 -15.36
C ILE A 348 9.16 66.95 -15.47
N GLY A 349 8.15 67.04 -16.37
CA GLY A 349 7.16 66.02 -16.57
C GLY A 349 7.73 64.65 -16.97
N PRO A 350 8.54 64.56 -18.04
CA PRO A 350 9.18 63.30 -18.41
C PRO A 350 10.12 62.78 -17.32
N LEU A 351 10.89 63.64 -16.65
CA LEU A 351 11.77 63.23 -15.56
C LEU A 351 11.00 62.64 -14.39
N PHE A 352 9.85 63.25 -14.04
CA PHE A 352 8.96 62.72 -13.01
C PHE A 352 8.37 61.35 -13.38
N LEU A 353 7.94 61.12 -14.63
CA LEU A 353 7.44 59.82 -15.10
C LEU A 353 8.53 58.76 -15.05
N VAL A 354 9.78 59.07 -15.41
CA VAL A 354 10.90 58.16 -15.30
C VAL A 354 11.16 57.81 -13.82
N ALA A 355 11.16 58.83 -12.95
CA ALA A 355 11.35 58.61 -11.51
C ALA A 355 10.20 57.77 -10.90
N LEU A 356 8.96 58.03 -11.26
CA LEU A 356 7.80 57.27 -10.80
C LEU A 356 7.88 55.82 -11.28
N THR A 357 8.22 55.61 -12.56
CA THR A 357 8.37 54.25 -13.10
C THR A 357 9.53 53.53 -12.41
N GLY A 358 10.68 54.22 -12.22
CA GLY A 358 11.83 53.69 -11.50
C GLY A 358 11.52 53.32 -10.04
N PHE A 359 10.61 54.04 -9.38
CA PHE A 359 10.10 53.74 -8.05
C PHE A 359 9.10 52.57 -8.04
N MET A 360 8.18 52.56 -9.01
CA MET A 360 7.12 51.53 -9.06
C MET A 360 7.64 50.12 -9.37
N ILE A 361 8.72 49.95 -10.14
CA ILE A 361 9.28 48.64 -10.46
C ILE A 361 9.75 47.91 -9.19
N PRO A 362 10.63 48.47 -8.32
CA PRO A 362 11.02 47.81 -7.08
C PRO A 362 9.83 47.55 -6.14
N VAL A 363 8.89 48.47 -6.06
CA VAL A 363 7.65 48.33 -5.26
C VAL A 363 6.85 47.14 -5.75
N HIS A 364 6.59 47.04 -7.07
CA HIS A 364 5.89 45.90 -7.66
C HIS A 364 6.61 44.58 -7.41
N ILE A 365 7.95 44.51 -7.53
CA ILE A 365 8.74 43.33 -7.23
C ILE A 365 8.63 42.95 -5.74
N GLY A 366 8.66 43.93 -4.84
CA GLY A 366 8.49 43.72 -3.41
C GLY A 366 7.12 43.11 -3.05
N ILE A 367 6.05 43.71 -3.62
CA ILE A 367 4.67 43.21 -3.46
C ILE A 367 4.55 41.80 -4.03
N SER A 368 5.08 41.57 -5.24
CA SER A 368 5.05 40.25 -5.88
C SER A 368 5.73 39.18 -5.04
N LYS A 369 6.86 39.46 -4.41
CA LYS A 369 7.54 38.55 -3.48
C LYS A 369 6.71 38.27 -2.22
N LEU A 370 6.03 39.29 -1.68
CA LEU A 370 5.14 39.12 -0.53
C LEU A 370 3.96 38.21 -0.86
N GLN A 371 3.28 38.49 -1.98
CA GLN A 371 2.16 37.69 -2.46
C GLN A 371 2.60 36.25 -2.79
N ALA A 372 3.82 36.05 -3.34
CA ALA A 372 4.36 34.74 -3.62
C ALA A 372 4.45 33.85 -2.36
N LYS A 373 4.87 34.41 -1.22
CA LYS A 373 4.92 33.66 0.05
C LYS A 373 3.54 33.13 0.47
N LEU A 374 2.49 33.92 0.28
CA LEU A 374 1.12 33.49 0.59
C LEU A 374 0.64 32.37 -0.35
N ILE A 375 0.99 32.46 -1.62
CA ILE A 375 0.65 31.41 -2.61
C ILE A 375 1.43 30.13 -2.35
N ILE A 376 2.71 30.20 -1.97
CA ILE A 376 3.50 29.03 -1.56
C ILE A 376 2.83 28.31 -0.38
N GLY A 377 2.39 29.06 0.64
CA GLY A 377 1.64 28.49 1.76
C GLY A 377 0.39 27.74 1.27
N ARG A 378 -0.42 28.36 0.39
CA ARG A 378 -1.60 27.74 -0.19
C ARG A 378 -1.29 26.48 -1.01
N LEU A 379 -0.21 26.50 -1.82
CA LEU A 379 0.22 25.32 -2.59
C LEU A 379 0.66 24.17 -1.69
N ASN A 380 1.36 24.47 -0.59
CA ASN A 380 1.77 23.46 0.38
C ASN A 380 0.54 22.84 1.09
N ASP A 381 -0.47 23.63 1.41
CA ASP A 381 -1.69 23.11 1.99
C ASP A 381 -2.46 22.26 0.97
N ARG A 382 -2.54 22.71 -0.27
CA ARG A 382 -3.16 21.96 -1.37
C ARG A 382 -2.43 20.65 -1.65
N GLN A 383 -1.10 20.65 -1.60
CA GLN A 383 -0.26 19.43 -1.71
C GLN A 383 -0.58 18.43 -0.60
N LYS A 384 -0.79 18.88 0.64
CA LYS A 384 -1.21 18.02 1.75
C LYS A 384 -2.61 17.46 1.56
N GLU A 385 -3.57 18.30 1.12
CA GLU A 385 -4.95 17.86 0.84
C GLU A 385 -5.00 16.76 -0.22
N LEU A 386 -4.25 16.93 -1.31
CA LEU A 386 -4.17 15.97 -2.40
C LEU A 386 -3.27 14.76 -2.10
N ASN A 387 -2.59 14.75 -0.96
CA ASN A 387 -1.61 13.74 -0.56
C ASN A 387 -0.55 13.47 -1.64
N ILE A 388 -0.02 14.54 -2.24
CA ILE A 388 0.97 14.51 -3.33
C ILE A 388 2.37 14.56 -2.73
N MET A 389 3.28 13.71 -3.24
CA MET A 389 4.70 13.70 -2.85
C MET A 389 5.48 14.81 -3.54
N GLU A 390 5.08 15.19 -4.75
CA GLU A 390 5.72 16.19 -5.59
C GLU A 390 5.61 17.58 -4.98
N ASN A 391 6.69 18.34 -5.12
CA ASN A 391 6.80 19.69 -4.59
C ASN A 391 6.21 20.73 -5.56
N LEU A 392 4.90 20.98 -5.46
CA LEU A 392 4.21 21.99 -6.30
C LEU A 392 4.75 23.41 -6.05
N SER A 393 5.08 23.72 -4.80
CA SER A 393 5.64 25.02 -4.43
C SER A 393 7.03 25.24 -5.05
N GLY A 394 7.86 24.20 -5.15
CA GLY A 394 9.17 24.26 -5.78
C GLY A 394 9.13 24.65 -7.26
N VAL A 395 8.15 24.12 -8.02
CA VAL A 395 7.90 24.52 -9.43
C VAL A 395 7.48 25.98 -9.53
N PHE A 396 6.60 26.41 -8.63
CA PHE A 396 6.16 27.80 -8.55
C PHE A 396 7.33 28.71 -8.19
N GLU A 397 8.16 28.37 -7.21
CA GLU A 397 9.34 29.15 -6.80
C GLU A 397 10.37 29.30 -7.94
N LYS A 398 10.65 28.24 -8.70
CA LYS A 398 11.47 28.31 -9.93
C LYS A 398 10.93 29.33 -10.93
N SER A 399 9.62 29.59 -10.91
CA SER A 399 8.97 30.56 -11.79
C SER A 399 9.04 32.01 -11.29
N LEU A 400 9.50 32.27 -10.06
CA LEU A 400 9.59 33.60 -9.43
C LEU A 400 10.87 34.36 -9.83
N THR A 401 11.15 34.49 -11.13
CA THR A 401 12.25 35.33 -11.60
C THR A 401 11.82 36.79 -11.76
N SER A 402 12.73 37.75 -11.53
CA SER A 402 12.42 39.19 -11.62
C SER A 402 11.80 39.59 -12.97
N MET A 403 12.27 39.01 -14.07
CA MET A 403 11.72 39.23 -15.39
C MET A 403 10.27 38.72 -15.51
N ARG A 404 9.96 37.58 -14.92
CA ARG A 404 8.60 37.00 -14.96
C ARG A 404 7.62 37.70 -14.02
N MET A 405 8.11 38.42 -13.01
CA MET A 405 7.28 39.29 -12.17
C MET A 405 6.70 40.46 -12.99
N LEU A 406 7.48 40.95 -13.95
CA LEU A 406 7.09 42.05 -14.82
C LEU A 406 6.33 41.61 -16.10
N LEU A 407 6.60 40.39 -16.59
CA LEU A 407 6.00 39.86 -17.82
C LEU A 407 4.69 39.07 -17.56
N PRO A 408 3.71 39.11 -18.45
CA PRO A 408 2.41 38.43 -18.27
C PRO A 408 2.46 36.93 -18.56
N SER A 409 3.59 36.24 -18.23
CA SER A 409 3.70 34.79 -18.43
C SER A 409 3.07 34.01 -17.27
N THR A 410 2.11 33.15 -17.55
CA THR A 410 1.41 32.30 -16.56
C THR A 410 1.86 30.84 -16.59
N THR A 411 2.60 30.43 -17.63
CA THR A 411 3.09 29.04 -17.74
C THR A 411 4.28 28.78 -16.82
N PRO A 412 4.37 27.64 -16.13
CA PRO A 412 5.52 27.30 -15.31
C PRO A 412 6.84 27.25 -16.11
N VAL A 413 7.95 27.50 -15.41
CA VAL A 413 9.29 27.36 -16.03
C VAL A 413 9.53 25.90 -16.39
N GLY A 414 10.06 25.65 -17.59
CA GLY A 414 10.30 24.31 -18.09
C GLY A 414 9.12 23.67 -18.82
N TRP A 415 7.88 24.17 -18.63
CA TRP A 415 6.70 23.65 -19.32
C TRP A 415 6.59 24.18 -20.75
N ASN A 416 7.42 23.66 -21.64
CA ASN A 416 7.52 24.05 -23.06
C ASN A 416 7.00 22.93 -24.00
N LYS A 417 7.02 23.19 -25.31
CA LYS A 417 6.59 22.20 -26.31
C LYS A 417 7.44 20.93 -26.29
N GLU A 418 8.71 21.04 -26.04
CA GLU A 418 9.64 19.91 -25.94
C GLU A 418 9.29 19.01 -24.75
N MET A 419 9.04 19.61 -23.57
CA MET A 419 8.63 18.86 -22.37
C MET A 419 7.32 18.11 -22.57
N LYS A 420 6.34 18.74 -23.22
CA LYS A 420 5.08 18.09 -23.60
C LYS A 420 5.29 16.92 -24.56
N ALA A 421 6.19 17.09 -25.53
CA ALA A 421 6.50 16.03 -26.48
C ALA A 421 7.22 14.83 -25.77
N ARG A 422 8.14 15.10 -24.84
CA ARG A 422 8.77 14.06 -24.02
C ARG A 422 7.72 13.30 -23.20
N LEU A 423 6.82 14.01 -22.53
CA LEU A 423 5.76 13.38 -21.72
C LEU A 423 4.80 12.53 -22.57
N ASN A 424 4.38 13.04 -23.74
CA ASN A 424 3.57 12.27 -24.67
C ASN A 424 4.29 11.00 -25.16
N LYS A 425 5.60 11.07 -25.42
CA LYS A 425 6.39 9.89 -25.78
C LYS A 425 6.38 8.85 -24.65
N LEU A 426 6.49 9.26 -23.38
CA LEU A 426 6.39 8.35 -22.24
C LEU A 426 5.01 7.71 -22.14
N THR A 427 3.93 8.46 -22.41
CA THR A 427 2.57 7.91 -22.45
C THR A 427 2.44 6.81 -23.52
N VAL A 428 3.02 7.02 -24.70
CA VAL A 428 3.00 6.00 -25.75
C VAL A 428 3.81 4.78 -25.32
N LEU A 429 5.03 4.98 -24.79
CA LEU A 429 5.88 3.88 -24.32
C LEU A 429 5.22 3.07 -23.18
N SER A 430 4.55 3.72 -22.22
CA SER A 430 3.85 3.01 -21.15
C SER A 430 2.72 2.13 -21.69
N ARG A 431 1.98 2.60 -22.70
CA ARG A 431 0.92 1.81 -23.36
C ARG A 431 1.49 0.64 -24.18
N GLU A 432 2.60 0.85 -24.90
CA GLU A 432 3.30 -0.22 -25.61
C GLU A 432 3.77 -1.32 -24.65
N LEU A 433 4.24 -0.95 -23.46
CA LEU A 433 4.60 -1.92 -22.42
C LEU A 433 3.40 -2.76 -21.98
N VAL A 434 2.24 -2.13 -21.75
CA VAL A 434 1.00 -2.86 -21.40
C VAL A 434 0.60 -3.82 -22.54
N LEU A 435 0.65 -3.38 -23.78
CA LEU A 435 0.36 -4.25 -24.93
C LEU A 435 1.33 -5.44 -25.01
N SER A 436 2.63 -5.20 -24.83
CA SER A 436 3.63 -6.27 -24.83
C SER A 436 3.43 -7.28 -23.71
N MET A 437 2.89 -6.85 -22.55
CA MET A 437 2.51 -7.74 -21.46
C MET A 437 1.28 -8.58 -21.82
N ASN A 438 0.26 -7.97 -22.47
CA ASN A 438 -0.92 -8.69 -22.94
C ASN A 438 -0.55 -9.79 -23.95
N ASP A 439 0.33 -9.47 -24.90
CA ASP A 439 0.79 -10.44 -25.89
C ASP A 439 1.48 -11.64 -25.23
N ARG A 440 2.31 -11.40 -24.23
CA ARG A 440 2.97 -12.48 -23.48
C ARG A 440 1.95 -13.36 -22.73
N VAL A 441 0.93 -12.76 -22.12
CA VAL A 441 -0.13 -13.51 -21.42
C VAL A 441 -0.88 -14.41 -22.40
N GLN A 442 -1.17 -13.95 -23.60
CA GLN A 442 -1.86 -14.76 -24.63
C GLN A 442 -0.99 -15.92 -25.11
N VAL A 443 0.31 -15.71 -25.31
CA VAL A 443 1.26 -16.76 -25.74
C VAL A 443 1.39 -17.84 -24.66
N TYR A 444 1.58 -17.47 -23.39
CA TYR A 444 1.71 -18.43 -22.30
C TYR A 444 0.37 -19.02 -21.83
N GLY A 445 -0.75 -18.34 -22.08
CA GLY A 445 -2.09 -18.84 -21.75
C GLY A 445 -2.54 -19.99 -22.66
N ASN A 446 -1.95 -20.11 -23.86
CA ASN A 446 -2.21 -21.21 -24.80
C ASN A 446 -1.30 -22.42 -24.59
N GLU A 447 -0.21 -22.29 -23.85
CA GLU A 447 0.57 -23.41 -23.34
C GLU A 447 0.00 -23.87 -21.99
N SER A 448 -1.21 -24.40 -21.98
CA SER A 448 -1.60 -25.35 -20.94
C SER A 448 -0.58 -26.49 -20.96
N PRO A 449 0.03 -26.88 -19.84
CA PRO A 449 0.86 -28.08 -19.85
C PRO A 449 -0.06 -29.22 -20.31
N SER A 450 0.20 -29.71 -21.51
CA SER A 450 -0.36 -30.97 -22.00
C SER A 450 -0.07 -31.98 -20.88
N PRO A 451 -1.08 -32.72 -20.36
CA PRO A 451 -0.80 -33.74 -19.37
C PRO A 451 0.28 -34.61 -19.97
N ALA A 452 1.42 -34.67 -19.30
CA ALA A 452 2.50 -35.56 -19.68
C ALA A 452 1.91 -36.95 -19.78
N THR A 453 1.66 -37.39 -20.99
CA THR A 453 1.31 -38.77 -21.29
C THR A 453 2.48 -39.58 -20.77
N PRO A 454 2.28 -40.49 -19.81
CA PRO A 454 3.37 -41.35 -19.41
C PRO A 454 3.82 -42.08 -20.65
N SER A 455 5.08 -41.87 -21.04
CA SER A 455 5.72 -42.59 -22.12
C SER A 455 5.71 -44.06 -21.76
N VAL A 456 4.75 -44.78 -22.31
CA VAL A 456 4.75 -46.24 -22.30
C VAL A 456 5.93 -46.64 -23.17
N ASN A 457 7.05 -46.97 -22.54
CA ASN A 457 8.12 -47.68 -23.18
C ASN A 457 7.55 -48.99 -23.71
N SER A 458 7.38 -49.05 -25.02
CA SER A 458 7.06 -50.24 -25.75
C SER A 458 8.23 -51.21 -25.64
N PHE A 459 8.23 -52.07 -24.63
CA PHE A 459 8.94 -53.33 -24.66
C PHE A 459 8.10 -54.32 -25.46
N ILE A 460 8.58 -54.67 -26.64
CA ILE A 460 8.11 -55.84 -27.39
C ILE A 460 8.77 -57.05 -26.78
N PRO A 461 8.03 -58.02 -26.20
CA PRO A 461 8.57 -59.35 -25.94
C PRO A 461 8.20 -60.27 -27.12
N SER A 462 9.23 -60.90 -27.70
CA SER A 462 9.09 -61.98 -28.66
C SER A 462 8.35 -63.16 -28.02
N GLU A 463 7.36 -63.65 -28.74
CA GLU A 463 6.64 -64.88 -28.44
C GLU A 463 7.55 -66.12 -28.47
N THR A 464 7.43 -66.98 -27.47
CA THR A 464 7.58 -68.42 -27.61
C THR A 464 6.69 -69.13 -26.55
N PRO A 465 5.83 -70.09 -26.95
CA PRO A 465 4.84 -70.66 -26.03
C PRO A 465 5.44 -71.84 -25.26
N ALA A 466 5.21 -71.90 -23.95
CA ALA A 466 5.47 -73.14 -23.18
C ALA A 466 4.45 -73.31 -22.03
N ALA A 467 3.75 -74.40 -22.18
CA ALA A 467 3.25 -75.37 -21.20
C ALA A 467 2.54 -74.87 -19.90
N VAL A 468 1.27 -75.27 -19.84
CA VAL A 468 0.35 -75.22 -18.69
C VAL A 468 0.83 -76.20 -17.60
N SER A 469 0.91 -75.76 -16.34
CA SER A 469 0.97 -76.59 -15.13
C SER A 469 -0.13 -76.16 -14.14
N PRO A 470 -0.76 -77.11 -13.41
CA PRO A 470 -1.96 -76.88 -12.60
C PRO A 470 -1.64 -76.28 -11.22
N PRO A 471 -2.61 -75.66 -10.53
CA PRO A 471 -2.43 -74.93 -9.30
C PRO A 471 -2.32 -75.87 -8.06
N PRO A 472 -1.57 -75.45 -7.02
CA PRO A 472 -1.47 -76.19 -5.75
C PRO A 472 -2.68 -75.94 -4.83
N PRO A 473 -2.99 -76.89 -3.91
CA PRO A 473 -4.20 -76.83 -3.07
C PRO A 473 -4.06 -75.90 -1.87
N SER A 474 -5.20 -75.35 -1.44
CA SER A 474 -5.38 -74.45 -0.29
C SER A 474 -5.05 -75.12 1.06
N PRO A 475 -4.46 -74.40 2.04
CA PRO A 475 -4.22 -74.92 3.38
C PRO A 475 -5.46 -74.88 4.27
N VAL A 476 -5.61 -75.93 5.02
CA VAL A 476 -6.66 -76.29 6.01
C VAL A 476 -6.53 -75.33 7.23
N ILE A 477 -7.65 -74.82 7.68
CA ILE A 477 -7.79 -74.04 8.90
C ILE A 477 -7.89 -74.98 10.11
N SER A 478 -7.01 -74.84 11.11
CA SER A 478 -7.12 -75.43 12.42
C SER A 478 -7.67 -74.44 13.45
N PRO A 479 -8.45 -74.95 14.46
CA PRO A 479 -9.23 -74.06 15.33
C PRO A 479 -8.43 -73.45 16.48
N THR A 480 -8.83 -72.21 16.82
CA THR A 480 -8.35 -71.35 17.91
C THR A 480 -8.72 -71.89 19.29
N PRO A 481 -7.88 -71.84 20.29
CA PRO A 481 -8.27 -72.09 21.69
C PRO A 481 -8.87 -70.83 22.34
N SER A 482 -9.96 -71.08 23.08
CA SER A 482 -10.73 -70.12 23.88
C SER A 482 -9.86 -69.58 25.03
N VAL A 483 -9.89 -68.23 25.15
CA VAL A 483 -9.29 -67.48 26.27
C VAL A 483 -10.41 -67.14 27.27
N THR A 484 -10.16 -67.50 28.52
CA THR A 484 -10.95 -67.25 29.74
C THR A 484 -10.91 -65.74 30.10
N PRO A 485 -12.04 -65.16 30.56
CA PRO A 485 -12.04 -63.74 30.96
C PRO A 485 -11.41 -63.54 32.35
N ALA A 486 -10.62 -62.45 32.47
CA ALA A 486 -10.03 -61.99 33.73
C ALA A 486 -11.02 -61.20 34.59
N PRO A 487 -10.88 -61.18 35.92
CA PRO A 487 -11.87 -60.63 36.84
C PRO A 487 -11.84 -59.08 36.93
N GLU A 488 -13.03 -58.53 37.19
CA GLU A 488 -13.40 -57.13 37.39
C GLU A 488 -12.71 -56.52 38.64
N PRO A 489 -12.18 -55.29 38.60
CA PRO A 489 -11.64 -54.65 39.79
C PRO A 489 -12.73 -53.96 40.62
N ALA A 490 -12.63 -54.09 41.94
CA ALA A 490 -13.53 -53.59 42.96
C ALA A 490 -13.60 -52.05 43.05
N PRO A 491 -14.69 -51.43 43.54
CA PRO A 491 -14.89 -50.00 43.56
C PRO A 491 -14.08 -49.27 44.63
N ALA A 492 -13.43 -48.16 44.23
CA ALA A 492 -12.68 -47.28 45.12
C ALA A 492 -13.55 -46.40 45.97
N ALA A 493 -13.16 -46.29 47.25
CA ALA A 493 -13.85 -45.56 48.30
C ALA A 493 -13.95 -44.05 48.08
N SER A 494 -15.09 -43.51 48.47
CA SER A 494 -15.42 -42.06 48.54
C SER A 494 -14.49 -41.32 49.52
N VAL A 495 -13.84 -40.24 49.04
CA VAL A 495 -13.12 -39.28 49.88
C VAL A 495 -13.92 -38.00 49.97
N THR A 496 -14.35 -37.64 51.17
CA THR A 496 -15.00 -36.39 51.53
C THR A 496 -14.05 -35.18 51.41
N PRO A 497 -14.52 -34.00 50.94
CA PRO A 497 -13.66 -32.81 50.86
C PRO A 497 -13.61 -32.08 52.20
N THR A 498 -12.41 -31.86 52.70
CA THR A 498 -12.12 -31.03 53.87
C THR A 498 -12.09 -29.55 53.46
N THR A 499 -12.97 -28.80 54.07
CA THR A 499 -13.04 -27.33 53.99
C THR A 499 -11.81 -26.71 54.67
N SER A 500 -10.97 -25.99 53.93
CA SER A 500 -9.99 -25.06 54.48
C SER A 500 -10.47 -23.60 54.30
N ARG A 501 -10.72 -22.98 55.40
CA ARG A 501 -11.12 -21.56 55.59
C ARG A 501 -9.91 -20.66 55.37
N SER A 502 -9.85 -19.91 54.26
CA SER A 502 -8.90 -18.80 54.09
C SER A 502 -9.53 -17.49 54.59
N ARG A 503 -8.79 -16.82 55.44
CA ARG A 503 -9.16 -15.55 56.08
C ARG A 503 -9.17 -14.42 55.04
N LEU A 504 -10.27 -13.70 54.97
CA LEU A 504 -10.41 -12.39 54.32
C LEU A 504 -9.69 -11.32 55.16
N PHE A 505 -8.80 -10.56 54.53
CA PHE A 505 -8.33 -9.27 55.03
C PHE A 505 -9.20 -8.15 54.43
N PRO A 506 -9.64 -7.17 55.19
CA PRO A 506 -10.44 -6.06 54.68
C PRO A 506 -9.55 -4.98 54.05
N ILE A 507 -9.93 -4.54 52.85
CA ILE A 507 -9.34 -3.41 52.14
C ILE A 507 -9.97 -2.12 52.74
N ARG A 508 -9.13 -1.20 53.22
CA ARG A 508 -9.47 0.15 53.63
C ARG A 508 -9.66 1.05 52.41
N PRO A 509 -10.66 1.92 52.35
CA PRO A 509 -10.78 2.94 51.30
C PRO A 509 -9.81 4.12 51.56
N PRO A 510 -9.39 4.86 50.52
CA PRO A 510 -8.53 6.03 50.68
C PRO A 510 -9.34 7.23 51.17
N GLU A 511 -8.81 7.94 52.18
CA GLU A 511 -9.28 9.21 52.70
C GLU A 511 -9.15 10.34 51.69
N ASN A 512 -10.25 11.08 51.52
CA ASN A 512 -10.30 12.41 50.93
C ASN A 512 -9.51 13.40 51.78
N ASN A 513 -8.53 14.07 51.20
CA ASN A 513 -7.93 15.26 51.80
C ASN A 513 -8.22 16.45 50.89
N THR A 514 -9.27 17.18 51.20
CA THR A 514 -9.51 18.57 50.81
C THR A 514 -8.74 19.46 51.77
N ASP A 515 -7.97 20.38 51.27
CA ASP A 515 -7.73 21.77 51.67
C ASP A 515 -6.30 22.24 51.37
N ASN A 516 -6.14 23.20 50.53
CA ASN A 516 -5.67 24.56 50.84
C ASN A 516 -5.22 25.33 49.58
N THR A 517 -5.97 26.34 49.27
CA THR A 517 -5.53 27.58 48.62
C THR A 517 -4.95 28.54 49.67
N PRO A 518 -4.35 29.75 49.39
CA PRO A 518 -3.59 30.27 48.24
C PRO A 518 -2.30 31.04 48.64
N ARG A 519 -1.41 31.27 47.71
CA ARG A 519 -0.75 32.58 47.57
C ARG A 519 0.00 32.63 46.24
#